data_aa42984816a4ce54c30569daa8061f1d
#
_entry.id   aa42984816a4ce54c30569daa8061f1d
#
_cell.length_a   1.000
_cell.length_b   1.000
_cell.length_c   1.000
_cell.angle_alpha   90.00
_cell.angle_beta   90.00
_cell.angle_gamma   90.00
#
_symmetry.space_group_name_H-M   'P 1'
#
loop_
_entity.id
_entity.type
_entity.pdbx_description
1 polymer ?
#
loop_
_entity_poly.entity_id
_entity_poly.type
_entity_poly.pdbx_seq_one_letter_code
_entity_poly.pdbx_strand_id
1 'polypeptide(L)'
;KYNKNVKDCTNEEIYHGLLSWTKEQLKGRGYQEGKKKIYYISAEFLIGKLLSNNLINLGVYDEVAKYLKENGKELSMIEEIEPEPSLGNGGLGRLAACFLDSIATLGLPGEGIGLNYHLGLFKQEFKDHLQFETPNPWIQPESWLTDAGVSYYVPFKGFMLKSTLYDIDVAGYENKAIKLRLFDIDIADESIVGEGISFDKKDLLHNLTLFLYPDDSDDAGRKLRIYQQYFMVSNAAQLILDEATAKGCNLHDLADYAVIQINDTHPSMVIPELIRLLTE
;
A
#
# COMPACT_ATOMS: atom_id res chain seq x y z
N LYS A 1 -6.41 20.45 15.68
CA LYS A 1 -5.42 19.57 16.31
C LYS A 1 -4.46 20.37 17.21
N TYR A 2 -3.88 21.47 16.73
CA TYR A 2 -2.81 22.20 17.44
C TYR A 2 -3.30 23.45 18.21
N ASN A 3 -4.57 23.83 18.10
CA ASN A 3 -5.16 25.02 18.73
C ASN A 3 -4.36 26.32 18.53
N LYS A 4 -3.77 26.49 17.33
CA LYS A 4 -2.95 27.62 16.88
C LYS A 4 -3.53 28.23 15.60
N ASN A 5 -3.23 29.50 15.34
CA ASN A 5 -3.49 30.07 14.01
C ASN A 5 -2.56 29.45 12.98
N VAL A 6 -3.02 29.26 11.73
CA VAL A 6 -2.24 28.65 10.66
C VAL A 6 -0.91 29.38 10.42
N LYS A 7 -0.89 30.70 10.49
CA LYS A 7 0.34 31.53 10.35
C LYS A 7 1.41 31.22 11.41
N ASP A 8 0.99 30.72 12.59
CA ASP A 8 1.87 30.41 13.73
C ASP A 8 2.29 28.93 13.75
N CYS A 9 1.72 28.11 12.85
CA CYS A 9 2.08 26.71 12.70
C CYS A 9 3.35 26.53 11.88
N THR A 10 4.11 25.46 12.15
CA THR A 10 5.15 25.00 11.24
C THR A 10 4.52 24.31 10.01
N ASN A 11 5.29 24.17 8.93
CA ASN A 11 4.81 23.45 7.75
C ASN A 11 4.48 21.98 8.08
N GLU A 12 5.25 21.34 8.95
CA GLU A 12 4.99 19.98 9.45
C GLU A 12 3.65 19.88 10.21
N GLU A 13 3.38 20.84 11.14
CA GLU A 13 2.10 20.89 11.84
C GLU A 13 0.93 21.06 10.87
N ILE A 14 1.10 21.85 9.81
CA ILE A 14 0.08 22.04 8.79
C ILE A 14 -0.08 20.74 7.96
N TYR A 15 1.02 20.10 7.54
CA TYR A 15 0.98 18.83 6.82
C TYR A 15 0.19 17.77 7.59
N HIS A 16 0.53 17.51 8.85
CA HIS A 16 -0.19 16.54 9.68
C HIS A 16 -1.65 16.95 9.95
N GLY A 17 -1.94 18.24 10.02
CA GLY A 17 -3.29 18.75 10.10
C GLY A 17 -4.10 18.43 8.83
N LEU A 18 -3.54 18.71 7.67
CA LEU A 18 -4.15 18.43 6.37
C LEU A 18 -4.28 16.93 6.13
N LEU A 19 -3.27 16.12 6.44
CA LEU A 19 -3.32 14.66 6.36
C LEU A 19 -4.50 14.11 7.18
N SER A 20 -4.59 14.48 8.44
CA SER A 20 -5.66 14.01 9.33
C SER A 20 -7.04 14.45 8.85
N TRP A 21 -7.17 15.70 8.41
CA TRP A 21 -8.43 16.24 7.88
C TRP A 21 -8.83 15.53 6.59
N THR A 22 -7.88 15.35 5.66
CA THR A 22 -8.12 14.69 4.37
C THR A 22 -8.55 13.24 4.57
N LYS A 23 -7.88 12.49 5.46
CA LYS A 23 -8.31 11.12 5.81
C LYS A 23 -9.74 11.09 6.36
N GLU A 24 -10.13 12.05 7.17
CA GLU A 24 -11.49 12.11 7.70
C GLU A 24 -12.52 12.41 6.60
N GLN A 25 -12.20 13.29 5.63
CA GLN A 25 -13.08 13.55 4.48
C GLN A 25 -13.22 12.33 3.56
N LEU A 26 -12.18 11.50 3.46
CA LEU A 26 -12.21 10.29 2.63
C LEU A 26 -13.05 9.17 3.25
N LYS A 27 -13.15 9.06 4.58
CA LYS A 27 -13.99 8.06 5.26
C LYS A 27 -15.46 8.07 4.84
N GLY A 28 -15.98 9.20 4.42
CA GLY A 28 -17.38 9.35 3.97
C GLY A 28 -17.59 9.05 2.49
N ARG A 29 -16.53 8.74 1.72
CA ARG A 29 -16.66 8.47 0.29
C ARG A 29 -17.25 7.11 0.04
N GLY A 30 -18.14 7.05 -0.95
CA GLY A 30 -18.83 5.83 -1.35
C GLY A 30 -17.91 4.86 -2.07
N TYR A 31 -17.53 3.80 -1.39
CA TYR A 31 -17.01 2.61 -2.05
C TYR A 31 -18.13 1.99 -2.87
N GLN A 32 -17.81 1.61 -4.10
CA GLN A 32 -18.83 0.98 -4.95
C GLN A 32 -19.01 -0.48 -4.53
N GLU A 33 -20.24 -0.86 -4.28
CA GLU A 33 -20.61 -2.23 -3.98
C GLU A 33 -21.20 -2.92 -5.19
N GLY A 34 -20.96 -4.22 -5.30
CA GLY A 34 -21.53 -5.05 -6.36
C GLY A 34 -21.39 -6.52 -5.97
N LYS A 35 -22.20 -7.38 -6.62
CA LYS A 35 -22.06 -8.84 -6.43
C LYS A 35 -20.63 -9.27 -6.78
N LYS A 36 -20.13 -8.83 -7.93
CA LYS A 36 -18.81 -9.18 -8.45
C LYS A 36 -17.81 -8.04 -8.20
N LYS A 37 -16.67 -8.35 -7.62
CA LYS A 37 -15.61 -7.40 -7.27
C LYS A 37 -14.31 -7.73 -8.00
N ILE A 38 -13.57 -6.69 -8.39
CA ILE A 38 -12.26 -6.79 -9.01
C ILE A 38 -11.19 -6.74 -7.92
N TYR A 39 -10.31 -7.71 -7.90
CA TYR A 39 -9.13 -7.76 -7.04
C TYR A 39 -7.88 -7.65 -7.90
N TYR A 40 -7.22 -6.50 -7.82
CA TYR A 40 -6.00 -6.22 -8.58
C TYR A 40 -4.78 -6.51 -7.73
N ILE A 41 -4.15 -7.67 -7.94
CA ILE A 41 -3.00 -8.12 -7.14
C ILE A 41 -1.71 -7.71 -7.85
N SER A 42 -0.86 -6.96 -7.16
CA SER A 42 0.44 -6.50 -7.68
C SER A 42 1.50 -6.49 -6.61
N ALA A 43 2.74 -6.83 -7.01
CA ALA A 43 3.90 -6.66 -6.14
C ALA A 43 4.24 -5.19 -5.90
N GLU A 44 3.78 -4.27 -6.77
CA GLU A 44 4.11 -2.85 -6.73
C GLU A 44 2.88 -1.98 -6.93
N PHE A 45 2.85 -0.84 -6.21
CA PHE A 45 1.91 0.24 -6.42
C PHE A 45 2.62 1.60 -6.28
N LEU A 46 3.07 2.17 -7.38
CA LEU A 46 3.70 3.49 -7.41
C LEU A 46 2.64 4.59 -7.43
N ILE A 47 2.01 4.80 -6.28
CA ILE A 47 0.88 5.72 -6.12
C ILE A 47 1.30 7.19 -6.01
N GLY A 48 2.57 7.47 -5.69
CA GLY A 48 3.06 8.83 -5.48
C GLY A 48 2.60 9.47 -4.17
N LYS A 49 2.86 10.75 -4.00
CA LYS A 49 2.38 11.53 -2.87
C LYS A 49 0.86 11.71 -2.96
N LEU A 50 0.17 11.62 -1.85
CA LEU A 50 -1.28 11.53 -1.80
C LEU A 50 -1.98 12.82 -1.40
N LEU A 51 -1.30 13.75 -0.70
CA LEU A 51 -1.95 14.97 -0.18
C LEU A 51 -2.58 15.79 -1.30
N SER A 52 -1.78 16.18 -2.30
CA SER A 52 -2.27 16.97 -3.43
C SER A 52 -3.33 16.24 -4.24
N ASN A 53 -3.08 14.96 -4.54
CA ASN A 53 -4.02 14.12 -5.27
C ASN A 53 -5.38 14.05 -4.56
N ASN A 54 -5.38 13.87 -3.26
CA ASN A 54 -6.61 13.80 -2.48
C ASN A 54 -7.31 15.16 -2.36
N LEU A 55 -6.58 16.26 -2.17
CA LEU A 55 -7.17 17.61 -2.16
C LEU A 55 -7.81 17.96 -3.50
N ILE A 56 -7.19 17.57 -4.63
CA ILE A 56 -7.75 17.75 -5.97
C ILE A 56 -9.03 16.92 -6.13
N ASN A 57 -9.00 15.64 -5.78
CA ASN A 57 -10.16 14.75 -5.87
C ASN A 57 -11.30 15.13 -4.89
N LEU A 58 -10.99 15.80 -3.79
CA LEU A 58 -11.98 16.41 -2.89
C LEU A 58 -12.53 17.74 -3.45
N GLY A 59 -11.90 18.32 -4.47
CA GLY A 59 -12.30 19.59 -5.07
C GLY A 59 -11.95 20.83 -4.22
N VAL A 60 -10.99 20.71 -3.31
CA VAL A 60 -10.64 21.76 -2.34
C VAL A 60 -9.19 22.27 -2.47
N TYR A 61 -8.44 21.77 -3.44
CA TYR A 61 -7.02 22.09 -3.60
C TYR A 61 -6.78 23.62 -3.70
N ASP A 62 -7.50 24.29 -4.58
CA ASP A 62 -7.33 25.74 -4.80
C ASP A 62 -7.75 26.56 -3.58
N GLU A 63 -8.80 26.15 -2.87
CA GLU A 63 -9.25 26.83 -1.65
C GLU A 63 -8.22 26.70 -0.53
N VAL A 64 -7.67 25.50 -0.34
CA VAL A 64 -6.61 25.25 0.64
C VAL A 64 -5.36 26.05 0.29
N ALA A 65 -4.91 26.02 -0.96
CA ALA A 65 -3.75 26.77 -1.43
C ALA A 65 -3.93 28.28 -1.19
N LYS A 66 -5.09 28.83 -1.54
CA LYS A 66 -5.43 30.23 -1.32
C LYS A 66 -5.42 30.59 0.16
N TYR A 67 -6.08 29.81 0.99
CA TYR A 67 -6.14 30.05 2.44
C TYR A 67 -4.75 30.01 3.09
N LEU A 68 -3.91 29.08 2.72
CA LEU A 68 -2.53 28.98 3.19
C LEU A 68 -1.73 30.22 2.78
N LYS A 69 -1.85 30.66 1.53
CA LYS A 69 -1.15 31.83 1.00
C LYS A 69 -1.55 33.12 1.72
N GLU A 70 -2.83 33.31 2.01
CA GLU A 70 -3.35 34.44 2.82
C GLU A 70 -2.77 34.44 4.25
N ASN A 71 -2.33 33.29 4.75
CA ASN A 71 -1.69 33.13 6.05
C ASN A 71 -0.15 33.02 5.97
N GLY A 72 0.47 33.39 4.83
CA GLY A 72 1.90 33.42 4.67
C GLY A 72 2.56 32.03 4.53
N LYS A 73 1.81 31.04 4.06
CA LYS A 73 2.26 29.65 3.83
C LYS A 73 2.09 29.29 2.35
N GLU A 74 2.95 28.41 1.87
CA GLU A 74 2.86 27.88 0.49
C GLU A 74 2.55 26.38 0.54
N LEU A 75 1.45 25.96 -0.12
CA LEU A 75 1.03 24.56 -0.14
C LEU A 75 2.13 23.65 -0.72
N SER A 76 2.83 24.08 -1.78
CA SER A 76 3.93 23.32 -2.37
C SER A 76 5.06 22.99 -1.39
N MET A 77 5.36 23.90 -0.45
CA MET A 77 6.36 23.64 0.60
C MET A 77 5.87 22.65 1.66
N ILE A 78 4.57 22.56 1.83
CA ILE A 78 3.94 21.60 2.77
C ILE A 78 3.88 20.22 2.13
N GLU A 79 3.56 20.14 0.84
CA GLU A 79 3.56 18.90 0.06
C GLU A 79 4.94 18.22 0.00
N GLU A 80 6.03 19.00 0.06
CA GLU A 80 7.39 18.44 0.09
C GLU A 80 7.70 17.65 1.38
N ILE A 81 6.98 17.91 2.47
CA ILE A 81 7.17 17.21 3.75
C ILE A 81 6.65 15.79 3.69
N GLU A 82 5.66 15.52 2.83
CA GLU A 82 5.08 14.19 2.69
C GLU A 82 6.13 13.19 2.21
N PRO A 83 6.40 12.12 2.97
CA PRO A 83 7.19 11.01 2.45
C PRO A 83 6.37 10.26 1.39
N GLU A 84 6.93 10.10 0.20
CA GLU A 84 6.29 9.31 -0.84
C GLU A 84 6.22 7.84 -0.41
N PRO A 85 5.02 7.19 -0.49
CA PRO A 85 4.91 5.77 -0.19
C PRO A 85 5.84 4.93 -1.06
N SER A 86 6.76 4.21 -0.43
CA SER A 86 7.80 3.41 -1.10
C SER A 86 7.27 2.03 -1.54
N LEU A 87 6.11 2.02 -2.20
CA LEU A 87 5.35 0.81 -2.54
C LEU A 87 5.55 0.35 -3.98
N GLY A 88 6.35 1.03 -4.76
CA GLY A 88 6.56 0.68 -6.17
C GLY A 88 7.74 1.40 -6.79
N ASN A 89 8.15 0.91 -7.96
CA ASN A 89 9.25 1.45 -8.75
C ASN A 89 8.99 1.21 -10.25
N GLY A 90 9.08 2.24 -11.05
CA GLY A 90 8.99 2.13 -12.50
C GLY A 90 7.60 1.80 -13.07
N GLY A 91 7.58 1.19 -14.26
CA GLY A 91 6.40 1.03 -15.09
C GLY A 91 5.34 0.10 -14.53
N LEU A 92 5.74 -1.03 -13.93
CA LEU A 92 4.82 -2.01 -13.36
C LEU A 92 3.99 -1.41 -12.22
N GLY A 93 4.68 -0.73 -11.30
CA GLY A 93 4.05 -0.05 -10.16
C GLY A 93 3.17 1.11 -10.59
N ARG A 94 3.60 1.90 -11.60
CA ARG A 94 2.79 3.01 -12.12
C ARG A 94 1.56 2.52 -12.86
N LEU A 95 1.66 1.44 -13.62
CA LEU A 95 0.51 0.82 -14.28
C LEU A 95 -0.55 0.39 -13.25
N ALA A 96 -0.13 -0.27 -12.18
CA ALA A 96 -1.01 -0.67 -11.09
C ALA A 96 -1.72 0.54 -10.45
N ALA A 97 -0.99 1.61 -10.16
CA ALA A 97 -1.54 2.86 -9.63
C ALA A 97 -2.58 3.49 -10.57
N CYS A 98 -2.30 3.53 -11.89
CA CYS A 98 -3.25 4.05 -12.88
C CYS A 98 -4.53 3.21 -12.97
N PHE A 99 -4.43 1.88 -12.85
CA PHE A 99 -5.63 1.03 -12.84
C PHE A 99 -6.45 1.20 -11.56
N LEU A 100 -5.82 1.40 -10.40
CA LEU A 100 -6.56 1.72 -9.17
C LEU A 100 -7.34 3.02 -9.31
N ASP A 101 -6.70 4.06 -9.83
CA ASP A 101 -7.35 5.35 -10.09
C ASP A 101 -8.52 5.19 -11.08
N SER A 102 -8.34 4.40 -12.15
CA SER A 102 -9.39 4.11 -13.11
C SER A 102 -10.57 3.34 -12.51
N ILE A 103 -10.30 2.31 -11.70
CA ILE A 103 -11.35 1.54 -11.00
C ILE A 103 -12.16 2.48 -10.08
N ALA A 104 -11.46 3.32 -9.30
CA ALA A 104 -12.10 4.30 -8.44
C ALA A 104 -12.95 5.29 -9.23
N THR A 105 -12.38 5.94 -10.25
CA THR A 105 -13.03 6.98 -11.06
C THR A 105 -14.25 6.44 -11.84
N LEU A 106 -14.13 5.23 -12.39
CA LEU A 106 -15.27 4.59 -13.09
C LEU A 106 -16.35 4.08 -12.13
N GLY A 107 -16.08 4.07 -10.83
CA GLY A 107 -17.03 3.56 -9.84
C GLY A 107 -17.25 2.05 -9.96
N LEU A 108 -16.19 1.30 -10.25
CA LEU A 108 -16.27 -0.15 -10.30
C LEU A 108 -16.03 -0.72 -8.90
N PRO A 109 -16.76 -1.79 -8.52
CA PRO A 109 -16.43 -2.54 -7.31
C PRO A 109 -15.05 -3.18 -7.45
N GLY A 110 -14.06 -2.69 -6.73
CA GLY A 110 -12.70 -3.21 -6.84
C GLY A 110 -11.76 -2.69 -5.76
N GLU A 111 -10.63 -3.35 -5.65
CA GLU A 111 -9.52 -2.94 -4.75
C GLU A 111 -8.18 -3.45 -5.28
N GLY A 112 -7.09 -2.78 -4.85
CA GLY A 112 -5.74 -3.26 -5.02
C GLY A 112 -5.30 -4.12 -3.84
N ILE A 113 -4.45 -5.12 -4.08
CA ILE A 113 -3.86 -5.93 -3.01
C ILE A 113 -2.36 -6.08 -3.26
N GLY A 114 -1.57 -5.77 -2.24
CA GLY A 114 -0.11 -5.87 -2.26
C GLY A 114 0.51 -6.04 -0.88
N LEU A 115 1.79 -5.73 -0.76
CA LEU A 115 2.53 -5.76 0.50
C LEU A 115 2.88 -4.35 0.97
N ASN A 116 2.91 -4.18 2.28
CA ASN A 116 3.31 -2.93 2.92
C ASN A 116 4.83 -2.90 3.10
N TYR A 117 5.57 -2.55 2.03
CA TYR A 117 7.03 -2.44 2.13
C TYR A 117 7.41 -1.23 2.98
N HIS A 118 8.26 -1.44 3.98
CA HIS A 118 8.70 -0.39 4.91
C HIS A 118 9.73 0.55 4.28
N LEU A 119 10.66 -0.02 3.51
CA LEU A 119 11.89 0.64 3.05
C LEU A 119 11.99 0.74 1.54
N GLY A 120 10.94 0.33 0.82
CA GLY A 120 10.85 0.40 -0.64
C GLY A 120 11.89 -0.45 -1.36
N LEU A 121 12.25 -0.02 -2.57
CA LEU A 121 13.38 -0.61 -3.31
C LEU A 121 14.69 -0.13 -2.68
N PHE A 122 14.97 1.14 -2.75
CA PHE A 122 16.03 1.88 -2.07
C PHE A 122 15.88 3.38 -2.39
N LYS A 123 16.52 4.22 -1.61
CA LYS A 123 16.80 5.60 -1.96
C LYS A 123 18.21 5.68 -2.54
N GLN A 124 18.36 6.29 -3.71
CA GLN A 124 19.66 6.48 -4.33
C GLN A 124 20.31 7.76 -3.81
N GLU A 125 21.52 7.62 -3.30
CA GLU A 125 22.36 8.71 -2.84
C GLU A 125 23.72 8.70 -3.56
N PHE A 126 24.49 9.75 -3.41
CA PHE A 126 25.85 9.87 -3.95
C PHE A 126 26.83 10.07 -2.81
N LYS A 127 27.85 9.21 -2.74
CA LYS A 127 28.95 9.31 -1.80
C LYS A 127 30.27 9.10 -2.55
N ASP A 128 31.22 10.00 -2.38
CA ASP A 128 32.54 9.92 -3.03
C ASP A 128 32.48 9.76 -4.56
N HIS A 129 31.52 10.46 -5.20
CA HIS A 129 31.22 10.39 -6.65
C HIS A 129 30.69 9.03 -7.15
N LEU A 130 30.31 8.15 -6.26
CA LEU A 130 29.69 6.86 -6.57
C LEU A 130 28.22 6.84 -6.12
N GLN A 131 27.42 6.04 -6.79
CA GLN A 131 26.06 5.76 -6.37
C GLN A 131 26.09 4.91 -5.09
N PHE A 132 25.20 5.24 -4.18
CA PHE A 132 25.04 4.55 -2.90
C PHE A 132 23.55 4.35 -2.62
N GLU A 133 23.19 3.18 -2.14
CA GLU A 133 21.80 2.78 -1.86
C GLU A 133 21.55 2.83 -0.35
N THR A 134 20.45 3.48 0.04
CA THR A 134 20.00 3.56 1.43
C THR A 134 18.53 3.16 1.54
N PRO A 135 18.07 2.73 2.72
CA PRO A 135 16.65 2.53 2.96
C PRO A 135 15.82 3.77 2.65
N ASN A 136 14.59 3.58 2.15
CA ASN A 136 13.66 4.65 1.84
C ASN A 136 12.40 4.56 2.74
N PRO A 137 12.52 4.82 4.06
CA PRO A 137 11.41 4.72 4.98
C PRO A 137 10.37 5.81 4.69
N TRP A 138 9.08 5.44 4.76
CA TRP A 138 7.96 6.35 4.53
C TRP A 138 6.86 6.25 5.59
N ILE A 139 6.83 5.14 6.33
CA ILE A 139 5.82 4.89 7.36
C ILE A 139 6.14 5.74 8.58
N GLN A 140 5.24 6.65 8.89
CA GLN A 140 5.32 7.53 10.06
C GLN A 140 4.17 7.21 11.03
N PRO A 141 4.25 7.62 12.31
CA PRO A 141 3.16 7.44 13.29
C PRO A 141 1.81 7.98 12.78
N GLU A 142 1.84 9.08 12.04
CA GLU A 142 0.70 9.61 11.31
C GLU A 142 0.98 9.47 9.81
N SER A 143 0.33 8.52 9.17
CA SER A 143 0.50 8.21 7.75
C SER A 143 -0.85 8.00 7.06
N TRP A 144 -0.82 7.75 5.76
CA TRP A 144 -2.02 7.39 5.00
C TRP A 144 -2.55 6.01 5.36
N LEU A 145 -1.74 5.14 5.95
CA LEU A 145 -2.13 3.81 6.38
C LEU A 145 -3.21 3.86 7.47
N THR A 146 -4.15 2.95 7.39
CA THR A 146 -5.18 2.70 8.40
C THR A 146 -5.22 1.22 8.68
N ASP A 147 -5.11 0.81 9.94
CA ASP A 147 -5.28 -0.59 10.33
C ASP A 147 -6.71 -1.03 9.99
N ALA A 148 -6.83 -2.08 9.19
CA ALA A 148 -8.12 -2.63 8.77
C ALA A 148 -8.76 -3.56 9.81
N GLY A 149 -8.04 -3.89 10.88
CA GLY A 149 -8.49 -4.82 11.92
C GLY A 149 -8.59 -6.28 11.41
N VAL A 150 -7.91 -6.61 10.31
CA VAL A 150 -7.90 -7.94 9.68
C VAL A 150 -6.51 -8.53 9.78
N SER A 151 -6.44 -9.80 10.16
CA SER A 151 -5.19 -10.55 10.25
C SER A 151 -5.40 -11.96 9.73
N TYR A 152 -4.38 -12.49 9.05
CA TYR A 152 -4.35 -13.88 8.58
C TYR A 152 -3.08 -14.58 9.05
N TYR A 153 -3.09 -15.89 8.91
CA TYR A 153 -1.92 -16.73 9.07
C TYR A 153 -1.57 -17.38 7.74
N VAL A 154 -0.34 -17.16 7.29
CA VAL A 154 0.19 -17.75 6.07
C VAL A 154 1.08 -18.93 6.41
N PRO A 155 0.72 -20.16 6.02
CA PRO A 155 1.49 -21.36 6.32
C PRO A 155 2.68 -21.50 5.36
N PHE A 156 3.85 -21.78 5.92
CA PHE A 156 5.06 -22.19 5.21
C PHE A 156 5.50 -23.57 5.71
N LYS A 157 6.41 -24.21 5.01
CA LYS A 157 6.95 -25.50 5.46
C LYS A 157 7.71 -25.33 6.78
N GLY A 158 7.07 -25.76 7.88
CA GLY A 158 7.66 -25.79 9.22
C GLY A 158 7.47 -24.52 10.06
N PHE A 159 6.83 -23.48 9.54
CA PHE A 159 6.47 -22.27 10.31
C PHE A 159 5.25 -21.57 9.72
N MET A 160 4.77 -20.58 10.43
CA MET A 160 3.60 -19.77 10.05
C MET A 160 3.91 -18.30 10.27
N LEU A 161 3.50 -17.43 9.36
CA LEU A 161 3.61 -15.97 9.54
C LEU A 161 2.23 -15.37 9.75
N LYS A 162 2.09 -14.59 10.79
CA LYS A 162 0.91 -13.74 10.99
C LYS A 162 1.05 -12.48 10.16
N SER A 163 -0.02 -12.09 9.50
CA SER A 163 -0.13 -10.83 8.76
C SER A 163 -1.13 -9.89 9.40
N THR A 164 -0.90 -8.60 9.25
CA THR A 164 -1.84 -7.53 9.54
C THR A 164 -2.15 -6.77 8.24
N LEU A 165 -3.42 -6.41 8.05
CA LEU A 165 -3.88 -5.69 6.87
C LEU A 165 -3.98 -4.19 7.17
N TYR A 166 -3.37 -3.39 6.31
CA TYR A 166 -3.49 -1.93 6.27
C TYR A 166 -4.17 -1.48 4.99
N ASP A 167 -4.95 -0.41 5.10
CA ASP A 167 -5.63 0.20 3.97
C ASP A 167 -5.07 1.58 3.68
N ILE A 168 -4.98 1.92 2.38
CA ILE A 168 -4.89 3.29 1.89
C ILE A 168 -6.13 3.56 1.04
N ASP A 169 -6.83 4.66 1.33
CA ASP A 169 -7.96 5.10 0.52
C ASP A 169 -7.45 5.75 -0.78
N VAL A 170 -7.90 5.22 -1.91
CA VAL A 170 -7.61 5.76 -3.25
C VAL A 170 -8.84 6.52 -3.73
N ALA A 171 -8.76 7.84 -3.72
CA ALA A 171 -9.82 8.72 -4.17
C ALA A 171 -9.92 8.73 -5.69
N GLY A 172 -11.14 8.55 -6.22
CA GLY A 172 -11.52 8.83 -7.59
C GLY A 172 -12.30 10.13 -7.71
N TYR A 173 -12.76 10.44 -8.91
CA TYR A 173 -13.64 11.58 -9.16
C TYR A 173 -15.05 11.35 -8.59
N GLU A 174 -15.82 12.44 -8.45
CA GLU A 174 -17.25 12.40 -8.10
C GLU A 174 -17.57 11.62 -6.82
N ASN A 175 -16.79 11.85 -5.77
CA ASN A 175 -16.98 11.20 -4.46
C ASN A 175 -16.87 9.66 -4.48
N LYS A 176 -16.11 9.09 -5.40
CA LYS A 176 -15.83 7.66 -5.50
C LYS A 176 -14.50 7.34 -4.86
N ALA A 177 -14.35 6.15 -4.34
CA ALA A 177 -13.10 5.64 -3.76
C ALA A 177 -13.02 4.13 -3.85
N ILE A 178 -11.81 3.61 -3.84
CA ILE A 178 -11.49 2.20 -3.59
C ILE A 178 -10.39 2.10 -2.54
N LYS A 179 -10.07 0.90 -2.11
CA LYS A 179 -8.96 0.65 -1.18
C LYS A 179 -7.78 0.02 -1.89
N LEU A 180 -6.60 0.46 -1.50
CA LEU A 180 -5.37 -0.31 -1.66
C LEU A 180 -5.12 -1.05 -0.34
N ARG A 181 -5.15 -2.39 -0.42
CA ARG A 181 -5.04 -3.30 0.70
C ARG A 181 -3.61 -3.82 0.78
N LEU A 182 -2.91 -3.54 1.87
CA LEU A 182 -1.49 -3.82 2.03
C LEU A 182 -1.26 -4.76 3.21
N PHE A 183 -0.79 -5.95 2.93
CA PHE A 183 -0.44 -6.91 3.98
C PHE A 183 0.99 -6.72 4.46
N ASP A 184 1.17 -6.80 5.76
CA ASP A 184 2.44 -6.70 6.45
C ASP A 184 2.64 -7.88 7.37
N ILE A 185 3.90 -8.26 7.66
CA ILE A 185 4.17 -9.19 8.75
C ILE A 185 3.98 -8.48 10.10
N ASP A 186 3.48 -9.22 11.09
CA ASP A 186 3.10 -8.66 12.40
C ASP A 186 4.29 -8.08 13.18
N ILE A 187 5.51 -8.54 12.92
CA ILE A 187 6.73 -8.21 13.66
C ILE A 187 7.88 -7.74 12.75
N ALA A 188 7.58 -6.96 11.70
CA ALA A 188 8.63 -6.35 10.87
C ALA A 188 9.60 -5.52 11.74
N ASP A 189 10.90 -5.65 11.49
CA ASP A 189 11.94 -4.95 12.26
C ASP A 189 12.93 -4.24 11.33
N GLU A 190 12.77 -2.95 11.16
CA GLU A 190 13.68 -2.13 10.35
C GLU A 190 15.10 -2.03 10.94
N SER A 191 15.27 -2.29 12.24
CA SER A 191 16.56 -2.17 12.93
C SER A 191 17.58 -3.24 12.52
N ILE A 192 17.13 -4.32 11.87
CA ILE A 192 18.01 -5.37 11.35
C ILE A 192 18.77 -4.98 10.08
N VAL A 193 18.41 -3.84 9.46
CA VAL A 193 19.08 -3.34 8.26
C VAL A 193 20.42 -2.71 8.65
N GLY A 194 21.50 -3.24 8.07
CA GLY A 194 22.86 -2.79 8.29
C GLY A 194 23.27 -1.64 7.37
N GLU A 195 24.56 -1.59 7.05
CA GLU A 195 25.09 -0.57 6.14
C GLU A 195 24.45 -0.69 4.75
N GLY A 196 24.04 0.45 4.20
CA GLY A 196 23.31 0.51 2.94
C GLY A 196 21.94 -0.17 3.06
N ILE A 197 21.69 -1.19 2.25
CA ILE A 197 20.45 -1.98 2.22
C ILE A 197 20.68 -3.45 2.59
N SER A 198 21.75 -3.74 3.33
CA SER A 198 22.13 -5.11 3.70
C SER A 198 21.38 -5.61 4.94
N PHE A 199 20.94 -6.87 4.92
CA PHE A 199 20.28 -7.54 6.05
C PHE A 199 20.37 -9.06 5.92
N ASP A 200 20.08 -9.80 7.00
CA ASP A 200 19.98 -11.26 6.92
C ASP A 200 18.73 -11.70 6.17
N LYS A 201 18.87 -12.13 4.93
CA LYS A 201 17.77 -12.58 4.05
C LYS A 201 17.06 -13.84 4.54
N LYS A 202 17.58 -14.53 5.56
CA LYS A 202 16.97 -15.76 6.12
C LYS A 202 16.04 -15.48 7.29
N ASP A 203 16.08 -14.30 7.87
CA ASP A 203 15.24 -13.90 9.00
C ASP A 203 13.85 -13.44 8.51
N LEU A 204 13.06 -14.40 7.97
CA LEU A 204 11.77 -14.13 7.37
C LEU A 204 10.74 -13.55 8.35
N LEU A 205 10.92 -13.78 9.66
CA LEU A 205 10.01 -13.26 10.68
C LEU A 205 10.07 -11.75 10.79
N HIS A 206 11.22 -11.14 10.45
CA HIS A 206 11.45 -9.71 10.63
C HIS A 206 11.67 -8.95 9.31
N ASN A 207 12.06 -9.64 8.23
CA ASN A 207 12.49 -8.98 7.00
C ASN A 207 11.51 -9.04 5.82
N LEU A 208 10.48 -9.89 5.87
CA LEU A 208 9.71 -10.28 4.67
C LEU A 208 9.05 -9.07 3.96
N THR A 209 8.65 -8.05 4.70
CA THR A 209 8.01 -6.84 4.15
C THR A 209 8.89 -5.59 4.22
N LEU A 210 10.20 -5.73 4.50
CA LEU A 210 11.07 -4.56 4.55
C LEU A 210 11.32 -3.95 3.17
N PHE A 211 11.82 -4.75 2.22
CA PHE A 211 12.22 -4.26 0.90
C PHE A 211 11.41 -4.85 -0.24
N LEU A 212 11.04 -3.97 -1.18
CA LEU A 212 10.57 -4.35 -2.51
C LEU A 212 11.79 -4.85 -3.31
N TYR A 213 11.71 -6.05 -3.89
CA TYR A 213 12.78 -6.66 -4.68
C TYR A 213 14.14 -6.71 -3.95
N PRO A 214 14.25 -7.44 -2.84
CA PRO A 214 15.55 -7.65 -2.21
C PRO A 214 16.53 -8.29 -3.20
N ASP A 215 17.81 -7.99 -3.01
CA ASP A 215 18.89 -8.56 -3.84
C ASP A 215 18.77 -10.09 -3.96
N ASP A 216 18.65 -10.62 -5.17
CA ASP A 216 18.46 -12.02 -5.50
C ASP A 216 19.66 -12.64 -6.22
N SER A 217 20.82 -12.02 -6.09
CA SER A 217 22.09 -12.55 -6.63
C SER A 217 22.49 -13.90 -6.01
N ASP A 218 22.02 -14.18 -4.78
CA ASP A 218 22.23 -15.42 -4.06
C ASP A 218 20.95 -16.26 -3.86
N ASP A 219 21.11 -17.50 -3.38
CA ASP A 219 19.98 -18.40 -3.13
C ASP A 219 19.03 -17.90 -2.01
N ALA A 220 19.56 -17.20 -1.01
CA ALA A 220 18.75 -16.67 0.08
C ALA A 220 17.81 -15.56 -0.41
N GLY A 221 18.34 -14.66 -1.24
CA GLY A 221 17.54 -13.59 -1.85
C GLY A 221 16.49 -14.12 -2.82
N ARG A 222 16.84 -15.09 -3.68
CA ARG A 222 15.87 -15.75 -4.55
C ARG A 222 14.73 -16.40 -3.78
N LYS A 223 15.05 -17.08 -2.67
CA LYS A 223 14.05 -17.67 -1.79
C LYS A 223 13.19 -16.61 -1.10
N LEU A 224 13.80 -15.54 -0.58
CA LEU A 224 13.07 -14.45 0.05
C LEU A 224 12.03 -13.85 -0.91
N ARG A 225 12.37 -13.60 -2.16
CA ARG A 225 11.42 -13.14 -3.18
C ARG A 225 10.25 -14.10 -3.40
N ILE A 226 10.51 -15.41 -3.41
CA ILE A 226 9.44 -16.42 -3.51
C ILE A 226 8.54 -16.39 -2.26
N TYR A 227 9.12 -16.26 -1.07
CA TYR A 227 8.36 -16.12 0.18
C TYR A 227 7.50 -14.86 0.19
N GLN A 228 8.02 -13.73 -0.27
CA GLN A 228 7.23 -12.50 -0.41
C GLN A 228 6.03 -12.70 -1.35
N GLN A 229 6.25 -13.29 -2.52
CA GLN A 229 5.20 -13.55 -3.49
C GLN A 229 4.13 -14.48 -2.91
N TYR A 230 4.53 -15.58 -2.26
CA TYR A 230 3.59 -16.50 -1.62
C TYR A 230 2.83 -15.84 -0.47
N PHE A 231 3.50 -15.09 0.38
CA PHE A 231 2.86 -14.34 1.46
C PHE A 231 1.79 -13.38 0.93
N MET A 232 2.10 -12.63 -0.12
CA MET A 232 1.16 -11.72 -0.78
C MET A 232 -0.06 -12.46 -1.30
N VAL A 233 0.12 -13.53 -2.07
CA VAL A 233 -1.01 -14.22 -2.72
C VAL A 233 -1.83 -15.06 -1.76
N SER A 234 -1.23 -15.62 -0.71
CA SER A 234 -1.97 -16.36 0.32
C SER A 234 -2.89 -15.44 1.11
N ASN A 235 -2.40 -14.27 1.51
CA ASN A 235 -3.22 -13.25 2.14
C ASN A 235 -4.34 -12.74 1.21
N ALA A 236 -4.01 -12.48 -0.06
CA ALA A 236 -4.99 -12.06 -1.05
C ALA A 236 -6.10 -13.11 -1.25
N ALA A 237 -5.73 -14.38 -1.37
CA ALA A 237 -6.68 -15.47 -1.55
C ALA A 237 -7.61 -15.61 -0.33
N GLN A 238 -7.07 -15.57 0.89
CA GLN A 238 -7.87 -15.62 2.13
C GLN A 238 -8.87 -14.45 2.18
N LEU A 239 -8.41 -13.21 1.91
CA LEU A 239 -9.27 -12.03 1.88
C LEU A 239 -10.41 -12.17 0.86
N ILE A 240 -10.10 -12.63 -0.36
CA ILE A 240 -11.08 -12.82 -1.44
C ILE A 240 -12.14 -13.84 -1.03
N LEU A 241 -11.75 -14.96 -0.44
CA LEU A 241 -12.68 -16.00 0.00
C LEU A 241 -13.55 -15.52 1.16
N ASP A 242 -12.99 -14.81 2.13
CA ASP A 242 -13.72 -14.23 3.25
C ASP A 242 -14.75 -13.21 2.78
N GLU A 243 -14.36 -12.28 1.91
CA GLU A 243 -15.28 -11.27 1.37
C GLU A 243 -16.38 -11.89 0.49
N ALA A 244 -16.04 -12.88 -0.33
CA ALA A 244 -17.03 -13.61 -1.13
C ALA A 244 -18.03 -14.36 -0.24
N THR A 245 -17.54 -15.05 0.77
CA THR A 245 -18.37 -15.79 1.73
C THR A 245 -19.28 -14.84 2.53
N ALA A 246 -18.76 -13.71 2.97
CA ALA A 246 -19.55 -12.68 3.65
C ALA A 246 -20.70 -12.13 2.79
N LYS A 247 -20.56 -12.15 1.45
CA LYS A 247 -21.62 -11.82 0.49
C LYS A 247 -22.57 -12.97 0.18
N GLY A 248 -22.44 -14.12 0.84
CA GLY A 248 -23.26 -15.30 0.64
C GLY A 248 -22.85 -16.17 -0.56
N CYS A 249 -21.60 -16.06 -1.01
CA CYS A 249 -21.06 -16.92 -2.07
C CYS A 249 -21.01 -18.36 -1.60
N ASN A 250 -21.58 -19.28 -2.40
CA ASN A 250 -21.11 -20.66 -2.39
C ASN A 250 -19.78 -20.69 -3.15
N LEU A 251 -18.70 -21.17 -2.52
CA LEU A 251 -17.35 -21.10 -3.10
C LEU A 251 -17.20 -21.81 -4.45
N HIS A 252 -18.13 -22.74 -4.79
CA HIS A 252 -18.24 -23.29 -6.15
C HIS A 252 -18.59 -22.23 -7.22
N ASP A 253 -19.24 -21.15 -6.81
CA ASP A 253 -19.67 -20.05 -7.68
C ASP A 253 -18.76 -18.82 -7.51
N LEU A 254 -17.53 -18.96 -7.00
CA LEU A 254 -16.61 -17.87 -6.74
C LEU A 254 -16.41 -16.93 -7.95
N ALA A 255 -16.42 -17.48 -9.17
CA ALA A 255 -16.28 -16.71 -10.41
C ALA A 255 -17.41 -15.69 -10.64
N ASP A 256 -18.56 -15.85 -9.96
CA ASP A 256 -19.66 -14.87 -9.98
C ASP A 256 -19.45 -13.69 -9.03
N TYR A 257 -18.54 -13.83 -8.07
CA TYR A 257 -18.28 -12.86 -7.00
C TYR A 257 -16.93 -12.17 -7.13
N ALA A 258 -15.94 -12.83 -7.75
CA ALA A 258 -14.59 -12.31 -7.85
C ALA A 258 -14.03 -12.35 -9.27
N VAL A 259 -13.30 -11.30 -9.63
CA VAL A 259 -12.36 -11.26 -10.76
C VAL A 259 -11.00 -10.94 -10.18
N ILE A 260 -10.04 -11.80 -10.43
CA ILE A 260 -8.67 -11.62 -9.95
C ILE A 260 -7.80 -11.25 -11.15
N GLN A 261 -7.28 -10.03 -11.12
CA GLN A 261 -6.30 -9.54 -12.07
C GLN A 261 -4.92 -9.62 -11.42
N ILE A 262 -4.00 -10.30 -12.06
CA ILE A 262 -2.61 -10.38 -11.63
C ILE A 262 -1.75 -9.43 -12.48
N ASN A 263 -0.93 -8.62 -11.82
CA ASN A 263 0.00 -7.72 -12.48
C ASN A 263 1.37 -8.39 -12.61
N ASP A 264 1.74 -8.75 -13.86
CA ASP A 264 2.91 -9.58 -14.16
C ASP A 264 2.80 -11.02 -13.60
N THR A 265 3.92 -11.71 -13.46
CA THR A 265 4.02 -13.10 -12.98
C THR A 265 4.18 -13.22 -11.47
N HIS A 266 4.50 -12.12 -10.76
CA HIS A 266 4.71 -12.12 -9.31
C HIS A 266 3.54 -12.71 -8.51
N PRO A 267 2.25 -12.42 -8.84
CA PRO A 267 1.11 -12.99 -8.14
C PRO A 267 0.61 -14.33 -8.70
N SER A 268 1.29 -14.95 -9.65
CA SER A 268 0.79 -16.18 -10.34
C SER A 268 0.52 -17.35 -9.41
N MET A 269 1.21 -17.40 -8.24
CA MET A 269 0.95 -18.42 -7.23
C MET A 269 -0.44 -18.31 -6.55
N VAL A 270 -1.22 -17.25 -6.83
CA VAL A 270 -2.61 -17.18 -6.37
C VAL A 270 -3.46 -18.33 -6.92
N ILE A 271 -3.12 -18.84 -8.11
CA ILE A 271 -3.86 -19.96 -8.73
C ILE A 271 -3.73 -21.24 -7.90
N PRO A 272 -2.53 -21.79 -7.64
CA PRO A 272 -2.40 -22.97 -6.78
C PRO A 272 -2.83 -22.71 -5.33
N GLU A 273 -2.68 -21.50 -4.81
CA GLU A 273 -3.12 -21.17 -3.46
C GLU A 273 -4.65 -21.21 -3.33
N LEU A 274 -5.39 -20.69 -4.31
CA LEU A 274 -6.84 -20.83 -4.35
C LEU A 274 -7.28 -22.29 -4.46
N ILE A 275 -6.57 -23.11 -5.26
CA ILE A 275 -6.84 -24.55 -5.33
C ILE A 275 -6.68 -25.19 -3.94
N ARG A 276 -5.59 -24.87 -3.23
CA ARG A 276 -5.37 -25.38 -1.88
C ARG A 276 -6.49 -24.98 -0.93
N LEU A 277 -6.83 -23.69 -0.85
CA LEU A 277 -7.84 -23.18 0.07
C LEU A 277 -9.27 -23.65 -0.25
N LEU A 278 -9.56 -23.96 -1.50
CA LEU A 278 -10.88 -24.44 -1.92
C LEU A 278 -11.02 -25.97 -1.78
N THR A 279 -9.93 -26.69 -1.52
CA THR A 279 -9.92 -28.16 -1.37
C THR A 279 -9.70 -28.64 0.06
N GLU A 280 -9.26 -27.79 0.95
CA GLU A 280 -9.16 -28.03 2.40
C GLU A 280 -10.50 -27.77 3.10
#